data_2f91bf0c7c3fcf5e71345934807ac7ae
#
_entry.id   2f91bf0c7c3fcf5e71345934807ac7ae
#
_cell.length_a   1.000
_cell.length_b   1.000
_cell.length_c   1.000
_cell.angle_alpha   90.00
_cell.angle_beta   90.00
_cell.angle_gamma   90.00
#
_symmetry.space_group_name_H-M   'P 1'
#
loop_
_entity.id
_entity.type
_entity.pdbx_description
1 polymer ?
#
loop_
_entity_poly.entity_id
_entity_poly.type
_entity_poly.pdbx_seq_one_letter_code
_entity_poly.pdbx_strand_id
1 'polypeptide(L)'
;MKRIVSLWFPKLSTDRLARASTKDSPAPDWRARAAATVVWREGCPRLAALNAHARTAGLRPHMRLADARALAPGLVTTPGEPQADQRLIETIAGWCDRYTPWVAIDPLGGALAEDGIEACSAGGFGGDAGLLLDVTGCGHLFGPRDDGDEAGERALLADLVGRQARHDFTCRAAMADTAGAAWALARHAERQADLFCPRNGQRDALATLPVEGLRLEAPILETFHKL
;
A
#
# COMPACT_ATOMS: atom_id res chain seq x y z
N MET A 1 6.39 -24.31 8.44
CA MET A 1 5.79 -23.06 8.95
C MET A 1 5.54 -22.15 7.76
N LYS A 2 4.39 -21.47 7.66
CA LYS A 2 4.12 -20.58 6.53
C LYS A 2 5.00 -19.34 6.56
N ARG A 3 5.26 -18.78 5.39
CA ARG A 3 5.94 -17.48 5.23
C ARG A 3 5.14 -16.64 4.25
N ILE A 4 4.55 -15.59 4.74
CA ILE A 4 3.67 -14.71 3.98
C ILE A 4 4.32 -13.34 3.85
N VAL A 5 4.37 -12.83 2.63
CA VAL A 5 4.74 -11.43 2.34
C VAL A 5 3.49 -10.61 2.14
N SER A 6 3.39 -9.48 2.81
CA SER A 6 2.46 -8.41 2.45
C SER A 6 3.24 -7.33 1.69
N LEU A 7 2.91 -7.14 0.43
CA LEU A 7 3.44 -6.07 -0.42
C LEU A 7 2.39 -4.96 -0.50
N TRP A 8 2.69 -3.81 0.06
CA TRP A 8 1.79 -2.66 0.14
C TRP A 8 2.25 -1.49 -0.70
N PHE A 9 1.33 -0.91 -1.47
CA PHE A 9 1.53 0.25 -2.33
C PHE A 9 0.73 1.45 -1.78
N PRO A 10 1.28 2.26 -0.88
CA PRO A 10 0.57 3.36 -0.23
C PRO A 10 0.17 4.51 -1.16
N LYS A 11 0.65 4.48 -2.39
CA LYS A 11 0.47 5.56 -3.37
C LYS A 11 0.16 5.03 -4.77
N LEU A 12 -0.45 3.85 -4.90
CA LEU A 12 -0.63 3.18 -6.19
C LEU A 12 -1.22 4.12 -7.25
N SER A 13 -2.34 4.80 -6.95
CA SER A 13 -3.02 5.71 -7.88
C SER A 13 -2.13 6.87 -8.31
N THR A 14 -1.43 7.52 -7.37
CA THR A 14 -0.58 8.66 -7.68
C THR A 14 0.70 8.26 -8.39
N ASP A 15 1.28 7.11 -8.06
CA ASP A 15 2.44 6.56 -8.77
C ASP A 15 2.06 6.15 -10.19
N ARG A 16 0.86 5.56 -10.41
CA ARG A 16 0.31 5.29 -11.75
C ARG A 16 0.22 6.55 -12.60
N LEU A 17 -0.36 7.61 -12.04
CA LEU A 17 -0.52 8.89 -12.74
C LEU A 17 0.82 9.58 -13.00
N ALA A 18 1.74 9.54 -12.05
CA ALA A 18 3.08 10.08 -12.21
C ALA A 18 3.89 9.36 -13.30
N ARG A 19 3.68 8.06 -13.48
CA ARG A 19 4.31 7.26 -14.53
C ARG A 19 3.70 7.54 -15.91
N ALA A 20 2.39 7.79 -15.96
CA ALA A 20 1.70 8.14 -17.21
C ALA A 20 2.05 9.56 -17.70
N SER A 21 2.52 10.44 -16.81
CA SER A 21 2.94 11.81 -17.14
C SER A 21 4.34 11.77 -17.75
N THR A 22 4.42 11.90 -19.06
CA THR A 22 5.70 12.10 -19.80
C THR A 22 5.96 13.58 -20.02
N LYS A 23 7.20 13.96 -20.39
CA LYS A 23 7.55 15.36 -20.70
C LYS A 23 6.70 15.96 -21.83
N ASP A 24 6.23 15.11 -22.74
CA ASP A 24 5.42 15.50 -23.89
C ASP A 24 3.90 15.33 -23.67
N SER A 25 3.51 14.93 -22.45
CA SER A 25 2.10 14.77 -22.09
C SER A 25 1.50 16.13 -21.70
N PRO A 26 0.29 16.48 -22.17
CA PRO A 26 -0.45 17.63 -21.68
C PRO A 26 -0.94 17.42 -20.21
N ALA A 27 -0.72 16.24 -19.65
CA ALA A 27 -1.09 15.93 -18.26
C ALA A 27 -0.22 16.72 -17.27
N PRO A 28 -0.79 17.15 -16.14
CA PRO A 28 -0.04 17.85 -15.10
C PRO A 28 1.13 17.03 -14.60
N ASP A 29 2.23 17.68 -14.25
CA ASP A 29 3.39 17.04 -13.65
C ASP A 29 3.07 16.60 -12.21
N TRP A 30 2.69 15.34 -12.08
CA TRP A 30 2.38 14.68 -10.81
C TRP A 30 3.60 14.53 -9.89
N ARG A 31 4.80 14.71 -10.41
CA ARG A 31 6.06 14.55 -9.64
C ARG A 31 6.52 15.86 -9.02
N ALA A 32 6.25 17.00 -9.66
CA ALA A 32 6.81 18.29 -9.27
C ALA A 32 5.87 19.14 -8.39
N ARG A 33 4.57 18.82 -8.31
CA ARG A 33 3.57 19.63 -7.62
C ARG A 33 2.71 18.82 -6.66
N ALA A 34 2.07 19.52 -5.72
CA ALA A 34 1.01 18.93 -4.92
C ALA A 34 -0.12 18.45 -5.83
N ALA A 35 -0.43 17.16 -5.78
CA ALA A 35 -1.42 16.54 -6.67
C ALA A 35 -2.27 15.51 -5.91
N ALA A 36 -3.55 15.42 -6.29
CA ALA A 36 -4.52 14.52 -5.68
C ALA A 36 -5.52 13.99 -6.70
N THR A 37 -6.01 12.78 -6.49
CA THR A 37 -7.21 12.31 -7.15
C THR A 37 -8.45 12.76 -6.37
N VAL A 38 -9.56 12.95 -7.08
CA VAL A 38 -10.81 13.43 -6.51
C VAL A 38 -11.93 12.44 -6.79
N VAL A 39 -12.75 12.18 -5.79
CA VAL A 39 -13.96 11.36 -5.89
C VAL A 39 -15.16 12.14 -5.34
N TRP A 40 -16.35 11.86 -5.90
CA TRP A 40 -17.59 12.42 -5.39
C TRP A 40 -18.12 11.57 -4.25
N ARG A 41 -18.36 12.19 -3.10
CA ARG A 41 -18.99 11.56 -1.93
C ARG A 41 -19.86 12.53 -1.18
N GLU A 42 -21.00 12.03 -0.70
CA GLU A 42 -21.95 12.84 0.09
C GLU A 42 -22.27 14.18 -0.58
N GLY A 43 -22.45 14.15 -1.92
CA GLY A 43 -22.79 15.33 -2.70
C GLY A 43 -21.64 16.35 -2.91
N CYS A 44 -20.41 16.05 -2.50
CA CYS A 44 -19.28 16.97 -2.70
C CYS A 44 -17.99 16.25 -3.16
N PRO A 45 -17.12 16.94 -3.91
CA PRO A 45 -15.83 16.39 -4.31
C PRO A 45 -14.87 16.36 -3.10
N ARG A 46 -14.25 15.20 -2.88
CA ARG A 46 -13.28 14.95 -1.80
C ARG A 46 -11.98 14.41 -2.36
N LEU A 47 -10.87 14.70 -1.69
CA LEU A 47 -9.57 14.11 -2.03
C LEU A 47 -9.57 12.62 -1.73
N ALA A 48 -9.07 11.82 -2.66
CA ALA A 48 -8.87 10.38 -2.47
C ALA A 48 -7.39 10.06 -2.28
N ALA A 49 -6.62 9.93 -3.36
CA ALA A 49 -5.18 9.68 -3.29
C ALA A 49 -4.38 10.98 -3.34
N LEU A 50 -3.30 11.02 -2.58
CA LEU A 50 -2.42 12.19 -2.43
C LEU A 50 -0.98 11.80 -2.71
N ASN A 51 -0.28 12.59 -3.52
CA ASN A 51 1.16 12.43 -3.67
C ASN A 51 1.93 12.99 -2.45
N ALA A 52 3.25 12.83 -2.42
CA ALA A 52 4.08 13.30 -1.31
C ALA A 52 3.98 14.82 -1.10
N HIS A 53 4.00 15.59 -2.17
CA HIS A 53 3.90 17.06 -2.09
C HIS A 53 2.57 17.53 -1.49
N ALA A 54 1.46 16.88 -1.86
CA ALA A 54 0.16 17.20 -1.28
C ALA A 54 0.10 16.88 0.23
N ARG A 55 0.68 15.76 0.66
CA ARG A 55 0.78 15.41 2.09
C ARG A 55 1.65 16.40 2.86
N THR A 56 2.80 16.80 2.31
CA THR A 56 3.68 17.82 2.91
C THR A 56 2.99 19.18 3.01
N ALA A 57 2.10 19.52 2.07
CA ALA A 57 1.27 20.72 2.14
C ALA A 57 0.12 20.63 3.16
N GLY A 58 0.06 19.56 3.99
CA GLY A 58 -0.94 19.39 5.03
C GLY A 58 -2.29 18.83 4.54
N LEU A 59 -2.38 18.44 3.26
CA LEU A 59 -3.60 17.84 2.73
C LEU A 59 -3.75 16.40 3.24
N ARG A 60 -5.02 15.99 3.44
CA ARG A 60 -5.38 14.67 3.95
C ARG A 60 -6.44 14.02 3.04
N PRO A 61 -6.48 12.69 2.94
CA PRO A 61 -7.60 11.99 2.32
C PRO A 61 -8.92 12.41 2.96
N HIS A 62 -9.99 12.34 2.20
CA HIS A 62 -11.36 12.75 2.55
C HIS A 62 -11.60 14.25 2.74
N MET A 63 -10.57 15.09 2.72
CA MET A 63 -10.72 16.54 2.77
C MET A 63 -11.57 17.02 1.59
N ARG A 64 -12.48 17.97 1.82
CA ARG A 64 -13.25 18.60 0.73
C ARG A 64 -12.30 19.31 -0.23
N LEU A 65 -12.56 19.21 -1.52
CA LEU A 65 -11.71 19.84 -2.53
C LEU A 65 -11.61 21.36 -2.34
N ALA A 66 -12.69 22.02 -1.88
CA ALA A 66 -12.68 23.46 -1.60
C ALA A 66 -11.67 23.83 -0.51
N ASP A 67 -11.69 23.07 0.61
CA ASP A 67 -10.78 23.29 1.74
C ASP A 67 -9.32 23.01 1.34
N ALA A 68 -9.12 21.96 0.55
CA ALA A 68 -7.81 21.59 0.03
C ALA A 68 -7.21 22.68 -0.88
N ARG A 69 -8.04 23.30 -1.74
CA ARG A 69 -7.61 24.41 -2.60
C ARG A 69 -7.34 25.70 -1.81
N ALA A 70 -8.03 25.91 -0.69
CA ALA A 70 -7.72 27.02 0.21
C ALA A 70 -6.35 26.86 0.87
N LEU A 71 -5.98 25.62 1.26
CA LEU A 71 -4.66 25.33 1.83
C LEU A 71 -3.54 25.28 0.79
N ALA A 72 -3.84 24.78 -0.39
CA ALA A 72 -2.88 24.61 -1.50
C ALA A 72 -3.49 25.10 -2.81
N PRO A 73 -3.46 26.42 -3.11
CA PRO A 73 -4.08 27.00 -4.31
C PRO A 73 -3.56 26.41 -5.63
N GLY A 74 -2.31 25.92 -5.64
CA GLY A 74 -1.69 25.26 -6.79
C GLY A 74 -1.95 23.76 -6.89
N LEU A 75 -2.88 23.20 -6.13
CA LEU A 75 -3.21 21.77 -6.12
C LEU A 75 -3.69 21.30 -7.50
N VAL A 76 -2.95 20.37 -8.06
CA VAL A 76 -3.35 19.66 -9.29
C VAL A 76 -4.33 18.55 -8.93
N THR A 77 -5.45 18.47 -9.62
CA THR A 77 -6.45 17.43 -9.36
C THR A 77 -6.88 16.71 -10.63
N THR A 78 -7.14 15.41 -10.51
CA THR A 78 -7.75 14.59 -11.57
C THR A 78 -8.83 13.70 -10.95
N PRO A 79 -9.84 13.28 -11.72
CA PRO A 79 -10.78 12.27 -11.23
C PRO A 79 -10.05 10.98 -10.82
N GLY A 80 -10.52 10.34 -9.75
CA GLY A 80 -10.07 9.01 -9.37
C GLY A 80 -10.53 7.97 -10.39
N GLU A 81 -9.68 7.01 -10.71
CA GLU A 81 -9.95 5.93 -11.65
C GLU A 81 -9.73 4.55 -10.99
N PRO A 82 -10.65 4.11 -10.11
CA PRO A 82 -10.48 2.86 -9.36
C PRO A 82 -10.25 1.64 -10.25
N GLN A 83 -10.93 1.58 -11.40
CA GLN A 83 -10.77 0.47 -12.35
C GLN A 83 -9.38 0.43 -13.00
N ALA A 84 -8.74 1.59 -13.21
CA ALA A 84 -7.37 1.64 -13.72
C ALA A 84 -6.36 1.21 -12.63
N ASP A 85 -6.60 1.59 -11.38
CA ASP A 85 -5.81 1.15 -10.23
C ASP A 85 -5.95 -0.36 -10.01
N GLN A 86 -7.17 -0.88 -10.16
CA GLN A 86 -7.44 -2.31 -10.10
C GLN A 86 -6.67 -3.11 -11.16
N ARG A 87 -6.77 -2.70 -12.43
CA ARG A 87 -6.00 -3.36 -13.51
C ARG A 87 -4.50 -3.31 -13.27
N LEU A 88 -4.01 -2.23 -12.67
CA LEU A 88 -2.59 -2.12 -12.34
C LEU A 88 -2.19 -3.12 -11.24
N ILE A 89 -2.94 -3.22 -10.14
CA ILE A 89 -2.60 -4.16 -9.08
C ILE A 89 -2.71 -5.62 -9.54
N GLU A 90 -3.66 -5.95 -10.41
CA GLU A 90 -3.77 -7.25 -11.07
C GLU A 90 -2.56 -7.56 -11.94
N THR A 91 -2.08 -6.56 -12.70
CA THR A 91 -0.86 -6.68 -13.51
C THR A 91 0.37 -6.93 -12.62
N ILE A 92 0.48 -6.22 -11.49
CA ILE A 92 1.56 -6.42 -10.53
C ILE A 92 1.44 -7.80 -9.87
N ALA A 93 0.24 -8.26 -9.56
CA ALA A 93 0.01 -9.60 -9.02
C ALA A 93 0.52 -10.69 -9.99
N GLY A 94 0.14 -10.63 -11.26
CA GLY A 94 0.66 -11.56 -12.29
C GLY A 94 2.17 -11.48 -12.46
N TRP A 95 2.75 -10.28 -12.30
CA TRP A 95 4.21 -10.15 -12.32
C TRP A 95 4.87 -10.81 -11.11
N CYS A 96 4.19 -10.91 -9.96
CA CYS A 96 4.70 -11.57 -8.76
C CYS A 96 4.77 -13.11 -8.87
N ASP A 97 4.18 -13.74 -9.88
CA ASP A 97 4.24 -15.19 -10.13
C ASP A 97 5.70 -15.73 -10.20
N ARG A 98 6.66 -14.86 -10.49
CA ARG A 98 8.11 -15.20 -10.45
C ARG A 98 8.62 -15.54 -9.06
N TYR A 99 7.94 -15.11 -8.00
CA TYR A 99 8.31 -15.40 -6.61
C TYR A 99 7.53 -16.61 -6.07
N THR A 100 6.26 -16.70 -6.43
CA THR A 100 5.34 -17.75 -6.03
C THR A 100 4.08 -17.71 -6.87
N PRO A 101 3.46 -18.85 -7.19
CA PRO A 101 2.16 -18.88 -7.86
C PRO A 101 0.99 -18.53 -6.90
N TRP A 102 1.27 -18.40 -5.61
CA TRP A 102 0.26 -18.12 -4.59
C TRP A 102 0.25 -16.63 -4.25
N VAL A 103 -0.37 -15.85 -5.15
CA VAL A 103 -0.54 -14.40 -5.00
C VAL A 103 -2.03 -14.09 -4.87
N ALA A 104 -2.38 -13.28 -3.88
CA ALA A 104 -3.74 -12.77 -3.70
C ALA A 104 -3.71 -11.24 -3.59
N ILE A 105 -4.69 -10.58 -4.20
CA ILE A 105 -4.94 -9.16 -3.96
C ILE A 105 -5.50 -9.02 -2.55
N ASP A 106 -4.93 -8.11 -1.76
CA ASP A 106 -5.37 -7.86 -0.39
C ASP A 106 -6.73 -7.17 -0.40
N PRO A 107 -7.82 -7.84 0.00
CA PRO A 107 -9.16 -7.27 -0.04
C PRO A 107 -9.35 -6.11 0.95
N LEU A 108 -8.43 -5.98 1.90
CA LEU A 108 -8.44 -4.90 2.89
C LEU A 108 -7.55 -3.71 2.48
N GLY A 109 -6.84 -3.83 1.38
CA GLY A 109 -6.12 -2.72 0.74
C GLY A 109 -7.04 -1.69 0.07
N GLY A 110 -8.33 -1.87 0.20
CA GLY A 110 -9.32 -0.79 0.06
C GLY A 110 -9.87 -0.51 -1.32
N ALA A 111 -9.82 -1.39 -2.27
CA ALA A 111 -10.28 -1.02 -3.61
C ALA A 111 -11.52 -1.77 -4.14
N LEU A 112 -11.95 -2.87 -3.54
CA LEU A 112 -12.91 -3.73 -4.23
C LEU A 112 -14.11 -4.15 -3.37
N ALA A 113 -15.10 -3.27 -3.25
CA ALA A 113 -16.47 -3.72 -3.16
C ALA A 113 -17.05 -3.78 -4.57
N GLU A 114 -17.66 -4.88 -4.90
CA GLU A 114 -18.32 -5.10 -6.19
C GLU A 114 -19.41 -4.06 -6.51
N ASP A 115 -19.87 -3.31 -5.53
CA ASP A 115 -20.89 -2.26 -5.64
C ASP A 115 -20.33 -0.82 -5.70
N GLY A 116 -19.03 -0.64 -5.90
CA GLY A 116 -18.43 0.64 -6.31
C GLY A 116 -18.48 1.79 -5.30
N ILE A 117 -19.15 1.67 -4.16
CA ILE A 117 -19.45 2.81 -3.28
C ILE A 117 -19.14 2.56 -1.79
N GLU A 118 -19.22 1.36 -1.27
CA GLU A 118 -19.13 1.13 0.20
C GLU A 118 -17.83 0.56 0.74
N ALA A 119 -16.97 -0.03 -0.07
CA ALA A 119 -15.69 -0.60 0.40
C ALA A 119 -14.64 0.42 0.82
N CYS A 120 -14.96 1.67 0.73
CA CYS A 120 -14.08 2.74 1.17
C CYS A 120 -14.13 3.03 2.68
N SER A 121 -14.87 2.24 3.45
CA SER A 121 -15.13 2.56 4.86
C SER A 121 -14.02 2.11 5.82
N ALA A 122 -13.12 1.24 5.40
CA ALA A 122 -12.10 0.67 6.28
C ALA A 122 -10.64 1.01 5.89
N GLY A 123 -10.40 2.11 5.14
CA GLY A 123 -9.03 2.56 4.81
C GLY A 123 -8.73 2.67 3.33
N GLY A 124 -9.61 2.23 2.44
CA GLY A 124 -9.37 2.15 1.01
C GLY A 124 -9.59 3.42 0.18
N PHE A 125 -9.74 4.55 0.82
CA PHE A 125 -9.93 5.83 0.10
C PHE A 125 -8.64 6.45 -0.41
N GLY A 126 -7.49 5.96 0.06
CA GLY A 126 -6.21 6.62 -0.17
C GLY A 126 -5.52 6.29 -1.49
N GLY A 127 -6.12 5.49 -2.36
CA GLY A 127 -5.46 5.03 -3.59
C GLY A 127 -4.29 4.10 -3.29
N ASP A 128 -4.34 3.39 -2.17
CA ASP A 128 -3.41 2.33 -1.81
C ASP A 128 -3.95 0.95 -2.23
N ALA A 129 -3.06 -0.01 -2.36
CA ALA A 129 -3.39 -1.39 -2.66
C ALA A 129 -2.36 -2.34 -2.05
N GLY A 130 -2.70 -3.60 -1.94
CA GLY A 130 -1.80 -4.61 -1.40
C GLY A 130 -1.89 -5.96 -2.09
N LEU A 131 -0.83 -6.73 -1.94
CA LEU A 131 -0.77 -8.12 -2.34
C LEU A 131 -0.32 -8.96 -1.15
N LEU A 132 -0.80 -10.18 -1.08
CA LEU A 132 -0.34 -11.21 -0.17
C LEU A 132 0.28 -12.33 -0.99
N LEU A 133 1.52 -12.70 -0.67
CA LEU A 133 2.26 -13.75 -1.36
C LEU A 133 2.61 -14.85 -0.35
N ASP A 134 2.23 -16.10 -0.62
CA ASP A 134 2.73 -17.23 0.15
C ASP A 134 4.07 -17.67 -0.45
N VAL A 135 5.16 -17.30 0.20
CA VAL A 135 6.54 -17.58 -0.22
C VAL A 135 7.17 -18.72 0.58
N THR A 136 6.34 -19.55 1.18
CA THR A 136 6.80 -20.70 1.98
C THR A 136 7.73 -21.59 1.17
N GLY A 137 8.96 -21.75 1.66
CA GLY A 137 9.98 -22.56 0.98
C GLY A 137 10.69 -21.90 -0.21
N CYS A 138 10.35 -20.64 -0.57
CA CYS A 138 10.98 -19.97 -1.71
C CYS A 138 12.32 -19.29 -1.37
N GLY A 139 12.67 -19.14 -0.09
CA GLY A 139 13.88 -18.44 0.34
C GLY A 139 15.16 -18.98 -0.29
N HIS A 140 15.29 -20.31 -0.45
CA HIS A 140 16.45 -20.95 -1.04
C HIS A 140 16.75 -20.53 -2.50
N LEU A 141 15.79 -19.91 -3.19
CA LEU A 141 15.95 -19.43 -4.57
C LEU A 141 16.66 -18.06 -4.64
N PHE A 142 16.76 -17.33 -3.52
CA PHE A 142 17.21 -15.94 -3.49
C PHE A 142 18.50 -15.70 -2.69
N GLY A 143 18.90 -16.61 -1.82
CA GLY A 143 20.10 -16.48 -1.00
C GLY A 143 21.19 -17.49 -1.36
N PRO A 144 22.40 -17.28 -0.84
CA PRO A 144 23.44 -18.31 -0.88
C PRO A 144 22.93 -19.59 -0.21
N ARG A 145 23.29 -20.76 -0.77
CA ARG A 145 22.79 -22.05 -0.27
C ARG A 145 23.25 -22.36 1.16
N ASP A 146 24.33 -21.72 1.59
CA ASP A 146 24.98 -21.99 2.88
C ASP A 146 24.51 -21.04 4.02
N ASP A 147 23.79 -19.94 3.71
CA ASP A 147 23.41 -18.92 4.69
C ASP A 147 22.03 -19.16 5.35
N GLY A 148 21.40 -20.29 5.06
CA GLY A 148 20.10 -20.68 5.62
C GLY A 148 18.89 -19.95 5.01
N ASP A 149 17.69 -20.44 5.36
CA ASP A 149 16.41 -19.95 4.81
C ASP A 149 16.18 -18.46 5.05
N GLU A 150 16.61 -17.93 6.20
CA GLU A 150 16.35 -16.53 6.60
C GLU A 150 17.08 -15.51 5.72
N ALA A 151 18.33 -15.80 5.34
CA ALA A 151 19.09 -14.94 4.45
C ALA A 151 18.43 -14.86 3.07
N GLY A 152 17.97 -15.98 2.55
CA GLY A 152 17.23 -16.04 1.29
C GLY A 152 15.87 -15.35 1.35
N GLU A 153 15.15 -15.46 2.46
CA GLU A 153 13.88 -14.75 2.69
C GLU A 153 14.09 -13.22 2.71
N ARG A 154 15.15 -12.73 3.34
CA ARG A 154 15.53 -11.30 3.34
C ARG A 154 15.93 -10.83 1.95
N ALA A 155 16.68 -11.64 1.20
CA ALA A 155 17.08 -11.33 -0.17
C ALA A 155 15.85 -11.27 -1.11
N LEU A 156 14.88 -12.18 -0.94
CA LEU A 156 13.61 -12.15 -1.66
C LEU A 156 12.85 -10.83 -1.42
N LEU A 157 12.71 -10.41 -0.16
CA LEU A 157 12.08 -9.12 0.16
C LEU A 157 12.80 -7.95 -0.49
N ALA A 158 14.13 -7.92 -0.42
CA ALA A 158 14.94 -6.86 -0.99
C ALA A 158 14.80 -6.80 -2.53
N ASP A 159 14.83 -7.95 -3.21
CA ASP A 159 14.62 -8.04 -4.66
C ASP A 159 13.22 -7.57 -5.05
N LEU A 160 12.19 -8.01 -4.32
CA LEU A 160 10.80 -7.64 -4.58
C LEU A 160 10.61 -6.12 -4.51
N VAL A 161 11.04 -5.48 -3.42
CA VAL A 161 10.94 -4.02 -3.23
C VAL A 161 11.81 -3.28 -4.23
N GLY A 162 13.07 -3.72 -4.43
CA GLY A 162 14.01 -3.10 -5.36
C GLY A 162 13.51 -3.10 -6.80
N ARG A 163 12.80 -4.15 -7.23
CA ARG A 163 12.22 -4.20 -8.57
C ARG A 163 11.03 -3.26 -8.71
N GLN A 164 10.15 -3.16 -7.71
CA GLN A 164 9.05 -2.20 -7.75
C GLN A 164 9.56 -0.75 -7.78
N ALA A 165 10.59 -0.44 -7.00
CA ALA A 165 11.23 0.88 -7.02
C ALA A 165 11.82 1.24 -8.39
N ARG A 166 12.43 0.26 -9.11
CA ARG A 166 12.90 0.48 -10.50
C ARG A 166 11.80 0.79 -11.49
N HIS A 167 10.57 0.44 -11.17
CA HIS A 167 9.37 0.80 -11.92
C HIS A 167 8.68 2.05 -11.37
N ASP A 168 9.37 2.86 -10.54
CA ASP A 168 8.83 4.08 -9.93
C ASP A 168 7.60 3.86 -9.05
N PHE A 169 7.44 2.67 -8.44
CA PHE A 169 6.42 2.43 -7.45
C PHE A 169 6.94 2.62 -6.04
N THR A 170 6.21 3.37 -5.22
CA THR A 170 6.42 3.43 -3.78
C THR A 170 5.76 2.21 -3.16
N CYS A 171 6.56 1.30 -2.59
CA CYS A 171 6.01 0.13 -1.90
C CYS A 171 6.75 -0.18 -0.60
N ARG A 172 6.09 -0.94 0.26
CA ARG A 172 6.68 -1.59 1.44
C ARG A 172 6.32 -3.05 1.41
N ALA A 173 7.26 -3.91 1.76
CA ALA A 173 7.03 -5.34 1.88
C ALA A 173 7.44 -5.80 3.27
N ALA A 174 6.58 -6.56 3.95
CA ALA A 174 6.90 -7.21 5.20
C ALA A 174 6.63 -8.70 5.13
N MET A 175 7.43 -9.48 5.85
CA MET A 175 7.32 -10.93 5.91
C MET A 175 7.07 -11.41 7.33
N ALA A 176 6.11 -12.31 7.50
CA ALA A 176 5.77 -12.96 8.77
C ALA A 176 5.18 -14.35 8.55
N ASP A 177 4.87 -15.06 9.64
CA ASP A 177 4.30 -16.41 9.57
C ASP A 177 2.79 -16.42 9.25
N THR A 178 2.13 -15.26 9.34
CA THR A 178 0.71 -15.10 9.01
C THR A 178 0.47 -13.87 8.15
N ALA A 179 -0.60 -13.91 7.34
CA ALA A 179 -1.01 -12.79 6.51
C ALA A 179 -1.31 -11.53 7.33
N GLY A 180 -1.98 -11.69 8.49
CA GLY A 180 -2.30 -10.56 9.38
C GLY A 180 -1.08 -9.88 9.95
N ALA A 181 -0.08 -10.65 10.41
CA ALA A 181 1.17 -10.09 10.92
C ALA A 181 1.98 -9.39 9.82
N ALA A 182 2.13 -10.01 8.66
CA ALA A 182 2.80 -9.40 7.52
C ALA A 182 2.12 -8.09 7.08
N TRP A 183 0.78 -8.09 7.06
CA TRP A 183 -0.02 -6.91 6.74
C TRP A 183 0.19 -5.76 7.73
N ALA A 184 0.13 -6.05 9.03
CA ALA A 184 0.31 -5.07 10.09
C ALA A 184 1.72 -4.45 10.04
N LEU A 185 2.74 -5.28 9.88
CA LEU A 185 4.13 -4.83 9.76
C LEU A 185 4.35 -3.96 8.52
N ALA A 186 3.82 -4.35 7.35
CA ALA A 186 3.99 -3.57 6.12
C ALA A 186 3.44 -2.15 6.25
N ARG A 187 2.37 -1.96 7.03
CA ARG A 187 1.69 -0.67 7.18
C ARG A 187 2.15 0.15 8.37
N HIS A 188 2.42 -0.51 9.50
CA HIS A 188 2.60 0.17 10.78
C HIS A 188 4.01 0.06 11.39
N ALA A 189 4.88 -0.85 10.92
CA ALA A 189 6.25 -0.89 11.41
C ALA A 189 6.99 0.41 11.06
N GLU A 190 7.63 1.03 12.05
CA GLU A 190 8.34 2.29 11.86
C GLU A 190 9.69 2.08 11.21
N ARG A 191 10.45 1.06 11.66
CA ARG A 191 11.80 0.79 11.16
C ARG A 191 11.81 -0.23 10.03
N GLN A 192 12.69 -0.05 9.07
CA GLN A 192 12.88 -1.00 7.98
C GLN A 192 13.26 -2.41 8.46
N ALA A 193 14.01 -2.49 9.57
CA ALA A 193 14.40 -3.77 10.15
C ALA A 193 13.20 -4.59 10.65
N ASP A 194 12.13 -3.93 11.08
CA ASP A 194 10.93 -4.57 11.64
C ASP A 194 10.01 -5.16 10.54
N LEU A 195 10.29 -4.89 9.27
CA LEU A 195 9.55 -5.47 8.15
C LEU A 195 9.82 -6.97 7.95
N PHE A 196 10.87 -7.49 8.54
CA PHE A 196 11.16 -8.92 8.56
C PHE A 196 10.92 -9.49 9.95
N CYS A 197 9.84 -10.23 10.12
CA CYS A 197 9.57 -10.96 11.36
C CYS A 197 10.25 -12.33 11.32
N PRO A 198 11.17 -12.63 12.25
CA PRO A 198 11.75 -13.98 12.37
C PRO A 198 10.66 -15.03 12.63
N ARG A 199 10.95 -16.28 12.31
CA ARG A 199 10.05 -17.40 12.61
C ARG A 199 9.75 -17.45 14.10
N ASN A 200 8.48 -17.62 14.47
CA ASN A 200 7.97 -17.57 15.85
C ASN A 200 8.09 -16.21 16.55
N GLY A 201 8.61 -15.16 15.93
CA GLY A 201 8.79 -13.82 16.51
C GLY A 201 7.56 -12.91 16.45
N GLN A 202 6.41 -13.39 15.96
CA GLN A 202 5.26 -12.53 15.68
C GLN A 202 4.72 -11.80 16.92
N ARG A 203 4.71 -12.45 18.08
CA ARG A 203 4.20 -11.85 19.31
C ARG A 203 4.95 -10.56 19.65
N ASP A 204 6.27 -10.61 19.61
CA ASP A 204 7.12 -9.48 19.97
C ASP A 204 7.08 -8.40 18.88
N ALA A 205 7.08 -8.82 17.60
CA ALA A 205 7.00 -7.90 16.47
C ALA A 205 5.68 -7.13 16.43
N LEU A 206 4.56 -7.73 16.85
CA LEU A 206 3.24 -7.08 16.86
C LEU A 206 2.98 -6.27 18.12
N ALA A 207 3.65 -6.57 19.24
CA ALA A 207 3.40 -5.93 20.54
C ALA A 207 3.65 -4.40 20.54
N THR A 208 4.48 -3.92 19.62
CA THR A 208 4.83 -2.50 19.48
C THR A 208 3.98 -1.76 18.47
N LEU A 209 3.13 -2.47 17.70
CA LEU A 209 2.32 -1.87 16.67
C LEU A 209 1.05 -1.24 17.25
N PRO A 210 0.53 -0.20 16.61
CA PRO A 210 -0.73 0.41 17.00
C PRO A 210 -1.92 -0.55 16.77
N VAL A 211 -3.03 -0.31 17.48
CA VAL A 211 -4.23 -1.16 17.45
C VAL A 211 -4.85 -1.28 16.06
N GLU A 212 -4.63 -0.33 15.18
CA GLU A 212 -5.03 -0.34 13.76
C GLU A 212 -4.45 -1.55 13.00
N GLY A 213 -3.31 -2.05 13.44
CA GLY A 213 -2.68 -3.27 12.92
C GLY A 213 -3.52 -4.54 13.11
N LEU A 214 -4.51 -4.52 14.01
CA LEU A 214 -5.43 -5.64 14.25
C LEU A 214 -6.51 -5.79 13.16
N ARG A 215 -6.65 -4.82 12.26
CA ARG A 215 -7.63 -4.83 11.17
C ARG A 215 -9.08 -4.91 11.68
N LEU A 216 -9.36 -4.25 12.78
CA LEU A 216 -10.69 -4.19 13.38
C LEU A 216 -11.57 -3.19 12.63
N GLU A 217 -12.88 -3.40 12.70
CA GLU A 217 -13.86 -2.45 12.16
C GLU A 217 -13.77 -1.09 12.88
N ALA A 218 -14.07 -0.01 12.14
CA ALA A 218 -13.96 1.35 12.64
C ALA A 218 -14.66 1.59 14.00
N PRO A 219 -15.90 1.11 14.26
CA PRO A 219 -16.56 1.29 15.55
C PRO A 219 -15.80 0.63 16.72
N ILE A 220 -15.14 -0.51 16.46
CA ILE A 220 -14.33 -1.21 17.46
C ILE A 220 -13.06 -0.42 17.74
N LEU A 221 -12.37 0.07 16.71
CA LEU A 221 -11.18 0.91 16.84
C LEU A 221 -11.48 2.20 17.62
N GLU A 222 -12.60 2.87 17.33
CA GLU A 222 -13.03 4.05 18.09
C GLU A 222 -13.22 3.77 19.59
N THR A 223 -13.65 2.55 19.94
CA THR A 223 -13.78 2.13 21.33
C THR A 223 -12.41 2.00 22.00
N PHE A 224 -11.44 1.39 21.31
CA PHE A 224 -10.07 1.29 21.83
C PHE A 224 -9.39 2.64 22.00
N HIS A 225 -9.64 3.61 21.13
CA HIS A 225 -9.08 4.96 21.25
C HIS A 225 -9.67 5.79 22.40
N LYS A 226 -10.79 5.37 22.99
CA LYS A 226 -11.43 6.01 24.15
C LYS A 226 -10.99 5.44 25.50
N LEU A 227 -10.26 4.31 25.49
CA LEU A 227 -9.72 3.66 26.68
C LEU A 227 -8.31 4.15 27.00
#